data_59147d1742f88a340b4160da051f11d8
#
_entry.id   59147d1742f88a340b4160da051f11d8
#
_cell.length_a   1.000
_cell.length_b   1.000
_cell.length_c   1.000
_cell.angle_alpha   90.00
_cell.angle_beta   90.00
_cell.angle_gamma   90.00
#
_symmetry.space_group_name_H-M   'P 1'
#
loop_
_entity.id
_entity.type
_entity.pdbx_description
1 polymer ?
#
loop_
_entity_poly.entity_id
_entity_poly.type
_entity_poly.pdbx_seq_one_letter_code
_entity_poly.pdbx_strand_id
1 'polypeptide(L)'
;RQQYYGWTYVGDVIEERFDLRNNSFLSLLWIEIDDESDLPGYAPNIVRSVSGQQTIYWRTQGVCRQRGLFSLGPWRTVTSDPFGLFKVTQEYPETKTILVYPPVVHLPALRLPRGAATGAGRTSRSSLEVTTNAAGVRGYAPGDSLNRVHWPSTARLGSLMVKTFDLEPSGDLWIVLDLDAAVQAGEGEESTEEYAVILAASLANQTLLENRAVGLAAYGSAPSPNGDPQPLPTIVMPQKGRAQGWRILEALATVRAGGNWPLDRVLSEMNRNLGRGTTLALITPSCSSGWVAALLPPMRRGVAPTVLLLDPISFGGEGNAGALTGLLANLGVPSHVIVQGMPFRPIVRHKRTGPPEYKVLPGFGRVVEVEE
;
A
#
# COMPACT_ATOMS: atom_id res chain seq x y z
N ARG A 1 -28.60 10.30 -2.23
CA ARG A 1 -27.19 10.10 -2.54
C ARG A 1 -26.85 8.61 -2.43
N GLN A 2 -26.27 8.03 -3.47
CA GLN A 2 -25.85 6.64 -3.53
C GLN A 2 -24.36 6.59 -3.88
N GLN A 3 -23.59 5.94 -3.01
CA GLN A 3 -22.15 5.67 -3.19
C GLN A 3 -21.96 4.16 -3.19
N TYR A 4 -21.14 3.67 -4.10
CA TYR A 4 -20.96 2.23 -4.32
C TYR A 4 -19.79 1.61 -3.54
N TYR A 5 -18.78 2.41 -3.13
CA TYR A 5 -17.54 1.87 -2.54
C TYR A 5 -17.08 2.68 -1.34
N GLY A 6 -16.59 1.97 -0.28
CA GLY A 6 -15.91 2.58 0.86
C GLY A 6 -14.39 2.75 0.66
N TRP A 7 -13.85 2.32 -0.50
CA TRP A 7 -12.43 2.41 -0.83
C TRP A 7 -12.18 2.46 -2.33
N THR A 8 -11.03 3.03 -2.73
CA THR A 8 -10.57 3.15 -4.11
C THR A 8 -9.05 3.34 -4.13
N TYR A 9 -8.44 3.51 -5.30
CA TYR A 9 -7.03 3.81 -5.47
C TYR A 9 -6.82 5.22 -6.01
N VAL A 10 -5.61 5.76 -5.77
CA VAL A 10 -5.19 7.00 -6.45
C VAL A 10 -5.19 6.76 -7.97
N GLY A 11 -5.79 7.70 -8.71
CA GLY A 11 -5.99 7.62 -10.15
C GLY A 11 -7.36 7.07 -10.57
N ASP A 12 -8.10 6.43 -9.66
CA ASP A 12 -9.45 5.96 -9.95
C ASP A 12 -10.46 7.11 -9.98
N VAL A 13 -11.53 6.91 -10.75
CA VAL A 13 -12.69 7.81 -10.79
C VAL A 13 -13.74 7.29 -9.84
N ILE A 14 -14.15 8.12 -8.89
CA ILE A 14 -15.36 7.85 -8.11
C ILE A 14 -16.57 8.44 -8.81
N GLU A 15 -17.68 7.76 -8.71
CA GLU A 15 -18.97 8.22 -9.21
C GLU A 15 -19.99 8.16 -8.09
N GLU A 16 -20.73 9.25 -7.89
CA GLU A 16 -21.86 9.30 -7.00
C GLU A 16 -23.12 9.67 -7.77
N ARG A 17 -24.23 9.04 -7.40
CA ARG A 17 -25.55 9.32 -7.95
C ARG A 17 -26.39 10.05 -6.93
N PHE A 18 -27.01 11.10 -7.38
CA PHE A 18 -27.94 11.91 -6.59
C PHE A 18 -29.35 11.83 -7.17
N ASP A 19 -30.32 11.73 -6.26
CA ASP A 19 -31.74 11.78 -6.53
C ASP A 19 -32.32 12.95 -5.73
N LEU A 20 -32.95 13.90 -6.39
CA LEU A 20 -33.61 15.02 -5.73
C LEU A 20 -35.09 15.08 -6.16
N ARG A 21 -35.96 14.96 -5.16
CA ARG A 21 -37.39 15.00 -5.39
C ARG A 21 -38.01 16.25 -4.78
N ASN A 22 -38.75 17.01 -5.60
CA ASN A 22 -39.57 18.09 -5.14
C ASN A 22 -41.00 17.55 -4.87
N ASN A 23 -41.38 17.48 -3.60
CA ASN A 23 -42.71 17.03 -3.18
C ASN A 23 -43.76 18.16 -3.16
N SER A 24 -43.36 19.41 -3.43
CA SER A 24 -44.21 20.58 -3.52
C SER A 24 -44.92 20.61 -4.87
N PHE A 25 -46.08 21.27 -4.95
CA PHE A 25 -46.73 21.61 -6.22
C PHE A 25 -46.02 22.76 -6.95
N LEU A 26 -45.26 23.58 -6.23
CA LEU A 26 -44.54 24.71 -6.79
C LEU A 26 -43.15 24.24 -7.32
N SER A 27 -42.77 24.81 -8.45
CA SER A 27 -41.43 24.61 -9.00
C SER A 27 -40.38 25.36 -8.17
N LEU A 28 -39.30 24.68 -7.86
CA LEU A 28 -38.06 25.32 -7.32
C LEU A 28 -37.30 25.89 -8.52
N LEU A 29 -37.24 27.19 -8.62
CA LEU A 29 -36.56 27.88 -9.73
C LEU A 29 -35.05 27.60 -9.67
N TRP A 30 -34.52 27.53 -8.46
CA TRP A 30 -33.15 27.10 -8.19
C TRP A 30 -33.08 26.41 -6.84
N ILE A 31 -32.24 25.39 -6.75
CA ILE A 31 -31.82 24.74 -5.53
C ILE A 31 -30.32 24.52 -5.64
N GLU A 32 -29.61 25.05 -4.68
CA GLU A 32 -28.19 24.86 -4.53
C GLU A 32 -27.93 23.66 -3.64
N ILE A 33 -27.02 22.81 -4.07
CA ILE A 33 -26.51 21.67 -3.30
C ILE A 33 -25.09 22.00 -2.94
N ASP A 34 -24.86 22.16 -1.65
CA ASP A 34 -23.58 22.50 -1.06
C ASP A 34 -23.12 21.31 -0.22
N ASP A 35 -21.98 20.75 -0.56
CA ASP A 35 -21.41 19.51 -0.02
C ASP A 35 -20.03 19.79 0.56
N GLU A 36 -19.82 19.42 1.81
CA GLU A 36 -18.59 19.65 2.57
C GLU A 36 -17.60 18.47 2.45
N SER A 37 -17.66 17.70 1.35
CA SER A 37 -16.69 16.63 1.08
C SER A 37 -15.27 17.16 0.98
N ASP A 38 -14.32 16.47 1.63
CA ASP A 38 -12.92 16.88 1.71
C ASP A 38 -12.01 16.15 0.71
N LEU A 39 -12.57 15.30 -0.17
CA LEU A 39 -11.82 14.54 -1.16
C LEU A 39 -11.27 15.45 -2.26
N PRO A 40 -9.94 15.57 -2.43
CA PRO A 40 -9.34 16.38 -3.48
C PRO A 40 -9.71 15.88 -4.88
N GLY A 41 -10.15 16.82 -5.73
CA GLY A 41 -10.58 16.51 -7.10
C GLY A 41 -12.03 16.07 -7.23
N TYR A 42 -12.81 16.10 -6.14
CA TYR A 42 -14.23 15.89 -6.12
C TYR A 42 -14.97 17.17 -5.77
N ALA A 43 -15.83 17.65 -6.66
CA ALA A 43 -16.60 18.89 -6.49
C ALA A 43 -18.09 18.62 -6.82
N PRO A 44 -18.87 18.17 -5.83
CA PRO A 44 -20.27 17.80 -6.05
C PRO A 44 -21.23 18.98 -6.03
N ASN A 45 -20.77 20.19 -5.69
CA ASN A 45 -21.59 21.40 -5.57
C ASN A 45 -22.24 21.77 -6.90
N ILE A 46 -23.53 21.95 -6.88
CA ILE A 46 -24.32 22.15 -8.10
C ILE A 46 -25.59 22.94 -7.83
N VAL A 47 -26.01 23.73 -8.81
CA VAL A 47 -27.30 24.42 -8.81
C VAL A 47 -28.22 23.78 -9.85
N ARG A 48 -29.47 23.52 -9.48
CA ARG A 48 -30.49 22.91 -10.34
C ARG A 48 -31.83 23.62 -10.17
N SER A 49 -32.74 23.43 -11.15
CA SER A 49 -34.16 23.73 -11.05
C SER A 49 -34.92 22.43 -11.02
N VAL A 50 -36.02 22.36 -10.26
CA VAL A 50 -36.86 21.17 -10.14
C VAL A 50 -38.31 21.57 -10.18
N SER A 51 -39.07 21.07 -11.17
CA SER A 51 -40.53 21.32 -11.28
C SER A 51 -41.29 20.71 -10.10
N GLY A 52 -42.49 21.20 -9.85
CA GLY A 52 -43.36 20.63 -8.82
C GLY A 52 -43.63 19.16 -9.09
N GLN A 53 -43.63 18.33 -8.02
CA GLN A 53 -43.88 16.88 -8.07
C GLN A 53 -42.90 16.10 -8.96
N GLN A 54 -41.70 16.65 -9.27
CA GLN A 54 -40.72 16.04 -10.14
C GLN A 54 -39.53 15.48 -9.33
N THR A 55 -38.91 14.41 -9.84
CA THR A 55 -37.63 13.90 -9.40
C THR A 55 -36.62 14.11 -10.50
N ILE A 56 -35.42 14.66 -10.14
CA ILE A 56 -34.28 14.78 -11.03
C ILE A 56 -33.16 13.87 -10.56
N TYR A 57 -32.36 13.41 -11.51
CA TYR A 57 -31.21 12.53 -11.28
C TYR A 57 -29.98 13.13 -11.94
N TRP A 58 -28.86 13.04 -11.26
CA TRP A 58 -27.56 13.36 -11.88
C TRP A 58 -26.45 12.52 -11.28
N ARG A 59 -25.32 12.53 -11.95
CA ARG A 59 -24.10 11.87 -11.48
C ARG A 59 -23.00 12.92 -11.34
N THR A 60 -22.20 12.79 -10.30
CA THR A 60 -20.99 13.57 -10.10
C THR A 60 -19.81 12.62 -10.06
N GLN A 61 -18.75 13.00 -10.77
CA GLN A 61 -17.53 12.21 -10.84
C GLN A 61 -16.36 13.04 -10.30
N GLY A 62 -15.40 12.36 -9.68
CA GLY A 62 -14.15 12.95 -9.23
C GLY A 62 -13.01 11.96 -9.37
N VAL A 63 -11.82 12.47 -9.71
CA VAL A 63 -10.60 11.67 -9.76
C VAL A 63 -9.93 11.73 -8.40
N CYS A 64 -9.67 10.58 -7.78
CA CYS A 64 -8.95 10.47 -6.52
C CYS A 64 -7.47 10.76 -6.75
N ARG A 65 -7.00 11.96 -6.43
CA ARG A 65 -5.62 12.39 -6.68
C ARG A 65 -4.66 12.10 -5.53
N GLN A 66 -5.18 11.98 -4.32
CA GLN A 66 -4.36 11.78 -3.12
C GLN A 66 -4.84 10.56 -2.36
N ARG A 67 -3.89 9.81 -1.79
CA ARG A 67 -4.20 8.74 -0.85
C ARG A 67 -4.64 9.33 0.50
N GLY A 68 -5.45 8.62 1.22
CA GLY A 68 -5.91 9.06 2.54
C GLY A 68 -7.28 8.54 2.90
N LEU A 69 -7.71 8.90 4.10
CA LEU A 69 -9.08 8.72 4.54
C LEU A 69 -9.80 10.06 4.36
N PHE A 70 -10.86 10.07 3.57
CA PHE A 70 -11.64 11.26 3.25
C PHE A 70 -13.08 11.08 3.65
N SER A 71 -13.76 12.22 3.88
CA SER A 71 -15.17 12.30 4.19
C SER A 71 -15.96 12.81 2.99
N LEU A 72 -17.06 12.16 2.68
CA LEU A 72 -18.03 12.57 1.67
C LEU A 72 -19.30 13.03 2.37
N GLY A 73 -19.59 14.32 2.32
CA GLY A 73 -20.57 15.02 3.15
C GLY A 73 -19.94 15.58 4.45
N PRO A 74 -20.76 16.22 5.30
CA PRO A 74 -22.20 16.44 5.18
C PRO A 74 -22.56 17.32 3.99
N TRP A 75 -23.83 17.42 3.67
CA TRP A 75 -24.30 18.25 2.59
C TRP A 75 -25.60 18.93 2.95
N ARG A 76 -25.90 20.05 2.29
CA ARG A 76 -27.11 20.81 2.49
C ARG A 76 -27.71 21.26 1.17
N THR A 77 -29.02 21.48 1.18
CA THR A 77 -29.71 22.14 0.08
C THR A 77 -30.19 23.50 0.51
N VAL A 78 -30.02 24.47 -0.39
CA VAL A 78 -30.43 25.85 -0.17
C VAL A 78 -31.30 26.27 -1.35
N THR A 79 -32.45 26.84 -1.05
CA THR A 79 -33.36 27.45 -2.05
C THR A 79 -33.96 28.72 -1.51
N SER A 80 -34.35 29.65 -2.37
CA SER A 80 -35.09 30.80 -1.98
C SER A 80 -36.22 31.11 -2.99
N ASP A 81 -37.10 32.01 -2.60
CA ASP A 81 -38.05 32.61 -3.52
C ASP A 81 -37.35 33.56 -4.52
N PRO A 82 -37.97 33.92 -5.66
CA PRO A 82 -37.38 34.76 -6.70
C PRO A 82 -36.90 36.13 -6.23
N PHE A 83 -37.47 36.63 -5.13
CA PHE A 83 -37.16 37.93 -4.57
C PHE A 83 -36.12 37.85 -3.42
N GLY A 84 -35.72 36.64 -3.01
CA GLY A 84 -34.76 36.43 -1.92
C GLY A 84 -35.30 36.78 -0.52
N LEU A 85 -36.60 36.87 -0.36
CA LEU A 85 -37.25 37.20 0.90
C LEU A 85 -37.34 36.02 1.86
N PHE A 86 -37.44 34.81 1.32
CA PHE A 86 -37.51 33.58 2.08
C PHE A 86 -36.44 32.61 1.60
N LYS A 87 -35.56 32.23 2.52
CA LYS A 87 -34.50 31.22 2.29
C LYS A 87 -34.81 29.98 3.10
N VAL A 88 -34.82 28.83 2.44
CA VAL A 88 -35.00 27.52 3.07
C VAL A 88 -33.70 26.75 2.93
N THR A 89 -33.16 26.29 4.05
CA THR A 89 -31.99 25.42 4.10
C THR A 89 -32.40 24.11 4.74
N GLN A 90 -32.01 23.01 4.10
CA GLN A 90 -32.19 21.67 4.66
C GLN A 90 -30.83 20.99 4.73
N GLU A 91 -30.47 20.54 5.92
CA GLU A 91 -29.19 19.89 6.21
C GLU A 91 -29.35 18.38 6.20
N TYR A 92 -28.31 17.71 5.69
CA TYR A 92 -28.17 16.25 5.66
C TYR A 92 -26.82 15.90 6.32
N PRO A 93 -26.85 15.58 7.62
CA PRO A 93 -25.62 15.39 8.40
C PRO A 93 -24.90 14.08 8.12
N GLU A 94 -25.45 13.23 7.27
CA GLU A 94 -24.86 11.95 6.94
C GLU A 94 -23.53 12.11 6.22
N THR A 95 -22.47 11.56 6.84
CA THR A 95 -21.12 11.53 6.29
C THR A 95 -20.74 10.09 5.98
N LYS A 96 -20.10 9.86 4.86
CA LYS A 96 -19.51 8.57 4.49
C LYS A 96 -18.01 8.72 4.35
N THR A 97 -17.28 7.74 4.83
CA THR A 97 -15.82 7.73 4.67
C THR A 97 -15.43 6.93 3.44
N ILE A 98 -14.40 7.41 2.73
CA ILE A 98 -13.75 6.70 1.64
C ILE A 98 -12.25 6.62 1.91
N LEU A 99 -11.69 5.43 1.79
CA LEU A 99 -10.25 5.18 1.92
C LEU A 99 -9.64 5.09 0.52
N VAL A 100 -8.70 5.99 0.23
CA VAL A 100 -7.97 6.02 -1.04
C VAL A 100 -6.60 5.40 -0.83
N TYR A 101 -6.38 4.24 -1.42
CA TYR A 101 -5.12 3.50 -1.37
C TYR A 101 -4.07 4.07 -2.31
N PRO A 102 -2.77 3.96 -1.97
CA PRO A 102 -1.70 4.26 -2.90
C PRO A 102 -1.71 3.29 -4.09
N PRO A 103 -1.25 3.73 -5.28
CA PRO A 103 -1.17 2.85 -6.43
C PRO A 103 -0.10 1.78 -6.22
N VAL A 104 -0.32 0.59 -6.77
CA VAL A 104 0.66 -0.49 -6.82
C VAL A 104 1.17 -0.58 -8.26
N VAL A 105 2.50 -0.51 -8.41
CA VAL A 105 3.16 -0.48 -9.73
C VAL A 105 4.08 -1.68 -9.90
N HIS A 106 4.40 -2.02 -11.13
CA HIS A 106 5.37 -3.07 -11.41
C HIS A 106 6.80 -2.53 -11.33
N LEU A 107 7.66 -3.16 -10.53
CA LEU A 107 9.05 -2.79 -10.30
C LEU A 107 10.02 -3.83 -10.89
N PRO A 108 10.20 -3.93 -12.22
CA PRO A 108 10.93 -5.03 -12.83
C PRO A 108 12.43 -5.04 -12.53
N ALA A 109 13.01 -3.88 -12.23
CA ALA A 109 14.45 -3.72 -12.01
C ALA A 109 14.88 -3.93 -10.54
N LEU A 110 13.94 -3.96 -9.60
CA LEU A 110 14.24 -4.06 -8.17
C LEU A 110 14.22 -5.52 -7.72
N ARG A 111 15.39 -6.16 -7.80
CA ARG A 111 15.60 -7.48 -7.17
C ARG A 111 16.20 -7.26 -5.79
N LEU A 112 15.37 -7.46 -4.76
CA LEU A 112 15.88 -7.49 -3.39
C LEU A 112 16.75 -8.75 -3.20
N PRO A 113 17.96 -8.64 -2.64
CA PRO A 113 18.73 -9.81 -2.27
C PRO A 113 17.90 -10.62 -1.27
N ARG A 114 17.75 -11.89 -1.51
CA ARG A 114 17.20 -12.79 -0.50
C ARG A 114 18.19 -12.84 0.63
N GLY A 115 17.75 -12.60 1.86
CA GLY A 115 18.61 -12.70 3.04
C GLY A 115 19.28 -14.06 3.02
N ALA A 116 20.56 -14.07 2.60
CA ALA A 116 21.30 -15.31 2.53
C ALA A 116 21.54 -15.76 3.96
N ALA A 117 21.21 -16.98 4.26
CA ALA A 117 21.90 -17.74 5.28
C ALA A 117 23.37 -17.92 4.82
N THR A 118 24.10 -16.81 4.58
CA THR A 118 25.52 -16.83 4.32
C THR A 118 26.24 -17.09 5.63
N GLY A 119 26.28 -18.35 6.01
CA GLY A 119 27.23 -18.88 6.92
C GLY A 119 27.92 -20.02 6.21
N ALA A 120 29.10 -19.77 5.63
CA ALA A 120 30.12 -20.79 5.50
C ALA A 120 30.43 -21.29 6.91
N GLY A 121 29.63 -22.24 7.38
CA GLY A 121 29.70 -22.85 8.69
C GLY A 121 28.61 -23.88 8.78
N ARG A 122 28.92 -25.08 8.26
CA ARG A 122 28.10 -26.30 8.38
C ARG A 122 27.81 -26.57 9.86
N THR A 123 26.68 -26.11 10.33
CA THR A 123 25.94 -26.73 11.43
C THR A 123 24.45 -26.52 11.15
N SER A 124 23.92 -27.46 10.36
CA SER A 124 22.48 -27.69 10.24
C SER A 124 21.93 -28.03 11.63
N ARG A 125 21.40 -27.04 12.36
CA ARG A 125 20.42 -27.32 13.40
C ARG A 125 19.04 -27.24 12.75
N SER A 126 18.47 -28.42 12.55
CA SER A 126 17.12 -28.69 12.15
C SER A 126 16.13 -27.81 12.94
N SER A 127 15.58 -26.81 12.29
CA SER A 127 14.36 -26.13 12.75
C SER A 127 13.18 -27.05 12.45
N LEU A 128 12.38 -27.37 13.46
CA LEU A 128 11.26 -28.31 13.44
C LEU A 128 9.97 -27.72 12.80
N GLU A 129 10.06 -26.68 11.98
CA GLU A 129 8.91 -26.17 11.25
C GLU A 129 8.80 -26.83 9.88
N VAL A 130 7.83 -27.70 9.77
CA VAL A 130 7.48 -28.47 8.58
C VAL A 130 6.84 -27.54 7.55
N THR A 131 7.60 -27.10 6.55
CA THR A 131 7.03 -26.56 5.32
C THR A 131 6.53 -27.72 4.45
N THR A 132 5.29 -27.66 4.00
CA THR A 132 4.56 -28.74 3.30
C THR A 132 4.99 -28.99 1.85
N ASN A 133 5.94 -28.23 1.29
CA ASN A 133 6.42 -28.40 -0.08
C ASN A 133 7.71 -29.21 -0.11
N ALA A 134 7.63 -30.46 -0.56
CA ALA A 134 8.78 -31.29 -0.85
C ALA A 134 9.44 -30.79 -2.16
N ALA A 135 10.65 -30.26 -2.08
CA ALA A 135 11.42 -29.76 -3.23
C ALA A 135 12.05 -30.87 -4.06
N GLY A 136 12.19 -32.11 -3.49
CA GLY A 136 12.77 -33.24 -4.17
C GLY A 136 12.74 -34.52 -3.33
N VAL A 137 13.31 -35.59 -3.88
CA VAL A 137 13.46 -36.91 -3.21
C VAL A 137 14.89 -37.33 -3.40
N ARG A 138 15.59 -37.71 -2.30
CA ARG A 138 16.93 -38.31 -2.34
C ARG A 138 16.94 -39.71 -1.69
N GLY A 139 17.98 -40.43 -1.93
CA GLY A 139 18.21 -41.69 -1.19
C GLY A 139 18.36 -41.48 0.31
N TYR A 140 17.83 -42.41 1.09
CA TYR A 140 17.95 -42.42 2.56
C TYR A 140 19.42 -42.53 2.99
N ALA A 141 19.80 -41.75 3.96
CA ALA A 141 21.10 -41.88 4.65
C ALA A 141 20.90 -42.16 6.15
N PRO A 142 21.81 -42.96 6.77
CA PRO A 142 21.72 -43.22 8.22
C PRO A 142 21.62 -41.91 9.01
N GLY A 143 20.56 -41.77 9.84
CA GLY A 143 20.24 -40.55 10.61
C GLY A 143 19.05 -39.77 10.05
N ASP A 144 18.52 -40.10 8.88
CA ASP A 144 17.28 -39.50 8.37
C ASP A 144 16.04 -40.01 9.14
N SER A 145 15.12 -39.12 9.42
CA SER A 145 13.87 -39.48 10.09
C SER A 145 12.94 -40.29 9.16
N LEU A 146 12.45 -41.41 9.63
CA LEU A 146 11.52 -42.31 8.89
C LEU A 146 10.19 -41.59 8.54
N ASN A 147 9.79 -40.57 9.29
CA ASN A 147 8.61 -39.74 8.98
C ASN A 147 8.73 -38.94 7.68
N ARG A 148 9.95 -38.84 7.14
CA ARG A 148 10.23 -38.14 5.88
C ARG A 148 10.34 -39.07 4.68
N VAL A 149 10.10 -40.35 4.84
CA VAL A 149 10.14 -41.30 3.72
C VAL A 149 9.03 -41.00 2.72
N HIS A 150 9.44 -40.89 1.45
CA HIS A 150 8.51 -40.74 0.32
C HIS A 150 8.11 -42.12 -0.21
N TRP A 151 7.08 -42.72 0.38
CA TRP A 151 6.64 -44.06 0.08
C TRP A 151 6.38 -44.36 -1.41
N PRO A 152 5.75 -43.44 -2.18
CA PRO A 152 5.55 -43.67 -3.62
C PRO A 152 6.85 -43.82 -4.41
N SER A 153 7.87 -43.01 -4.12
CA SER A 153 9.18 -43.10 -4.78
C SER A 153 9.97 -44.34 -4.28
N THR A 154 9.88 -44.66 -2.99
CA THR A 154 10.48 -45.84 -2.40
C THR A 154 9.94 -47.11 -3.06
N ALA A 155 8.63 -47.22 -3.27
CA ALA A 155 8.00 -48.35 -3.92
C ALA A 155 8.39 -48.47 -5.40
N ARG A 156 8.61 -47.33 -6.09
CA ARG A 156 8.97 -47.34 -7.51
C ARG A 156 10.45 -47.66 -7.75
N LEU A 157 11.33 -47.23 -6.86
CA LEU A 157 12.77 -47.34 -7.02
C LEU A 157 13.40 -48.52 -6.24
N GLY A 158 12.60 -49.19 -5.38
CA GLY A 158 13.05 -50.31 -4.57
C GLY A 158 14.08 -49.97 -3.48
N SER A 159 14.37 -48.69 -3.28
CA SER A 159 15.28 -48.18 -2.25
C SER A 159 14.60 -47.06 -1.44
N LEU A 160 14.92 -46.98 -0.14
CA LEU A 160 14.34 -45.95 0.73
C LEU A 160 14.67 -44.54 0.22
N MET A 161 13.63 -43.80 -0.09
CA MET A 161 13.70 -42.43 -0.57
C MET A 161 13.12 -41.46 0.45
N VAL A 162 13.84 -40.38 0.75
CA VAL A 162 13.46 -39.35 1.74
C VAL A 162 13.13 -38.04 1.03
N LYS A 163 12.04 -37.43 1.44
CA LYS A 163 11.66 -36.09 0.98
C LYS A 163 12.74 -35.08 1.40
N THR A 164 13.31 -34.39 0.43
CA THR A 164 14.12 -33.18 0.69
C THR A 164 13.21 -31.97 0.68
N PHE A 165 13.22 -31.24 1.78
CA PHE A 165 12.55 -29.98 1.85
C PHE A 165 13.60 -28.91 1.56
N ASP A 166 13.38 -28.11 0.53
CA ASP A 166 14.16 -26.89 0.37
C ASP A 166 13.78 -25.97 1.54
N LEU A 167 14.67 -25.91 2.49
CA LEU A 167 14.73 -24.80 3.42
C LEU A 167 15.26 -23.59 2.61
N GLU A 168 14.48 -23.08 1.67
CA GLU A 168 14.62 -21.70 1.33
C GLU A 168 14.29 -20.95 2.63
N PRO A 169 15.26 -20.35 3.31
CA PRO A 169 14.94 -19.36 4.32
C PRO A 169 14.33 -18.20 3.54
N SER A 170 13.03 -18.26 3.32
CA SER A 170 12.27 -17.11 2.86
C SER A 170 12.28 -16.13 4.03
N GLY A 171 13.41 -15.44 4.20
CA GLY A 171 13.56 -14.43 5.23
C GLY A 171 12.46 -13.40 5.04
N ASP A 172 11.84 -13.02 6.15
CA ASP A 172 10.84 -11.97 6.15
C ASP A 172 11.42 -10.71 5.53
N LEU A 173 10.60 -9.99 4.77
CA LEU A 173 10.95 -8.66 4.30
C LEU A 173 10.41 -7.63 5.29
N TRP A 174 11.26 -6.78 5.81
CA TRP A 174 10.88 -5.54 6.45
C TRP A 174 11.08 -4.37 5.50
N ILE A 175 10.03 -3.60 5.29
CA ILE A 175 10.06 -2.33 4.56
C ILE A 175 10.05 -1.22 5.61
N VAL A 176 11.10 -0.39 5.61
CA VAL A 176 11.21 0.76 6.49
C VAL A 176 11.12 2.02 5.65
N LEU A 177 10.12 2.85 5.95
CA LEU A 177 9.93 4.15 5.32
C LEU A 177 10.45 5.25 6.24
N ASP A 178 11.32 6.08 5.67
CA ASP A 178 11.78 7.33 6.26
C ASP A 178 10.82 8.44 5.85
N LEU A 179 9.97 8.85 6.77
CA LEU A 179 9.02 9.94 6.62
C LEU A 179 9.33 11.12 7.55
N ASP A 180 10.59 11.27 7.98
CA ASP A 180 11.02 12.47 8.70
C ASP A 180 10.78 13.70 7.83
N ALA A 181 10.07 14.70 8.38
CA ALA A 181 9.74 15.91 7.65
C ALA A 181 10.98 16.68 7.16
N ALA A 182 12.09 16.56 7.89
CA ALA A 182 13.32 17.33 7.60
C ALA A 182 14.04 16.87 6.32
N VAL A 183 13.76 15.66 5.83
CA VAL A 183 14.45 15.09 4.66
C VAL A 183 13.58 14.97 3.43
N GLN A 184 12.26 15.28 3.55
CA GLN A 184 11.35 15.21 2.41
C GLN A 184 11.58 16.38 1.43
N ALA A 185 11.33 16.09 0.16
CA ALA A 185 11.43 17.05 -0.95
C ALA A 185 10.28 16.87 -1.93
N GLY A 186 9.97 17.92 -2.69
CA GLY A 186 8.85 17.94 -3.63
C GLY A 186 7.49 18.21 -2.97
N GLU A 187 6.47 18.39 -3.79
CA GLU A 187 5.10 18.68 -3.33
C GLU A 187 4.09 17.77 -4.02
N GLY A 188 2.99 17.45 -3.31
CA GLY A 188 1.86 16.69 -3.84
C GLY A 188 2.27 15.30 -4.36
N GLU A 189 1.77 14.94 -5.52
CA GLU A 189 1.99 13.62 -6.15
C GLU A 189 3.46 13.37 -6.54
N GLU A 190 4.22 14.44 -6.76
CA GLU A 190 5.63 14.41 -7.19
C GLU A 190 6.60 14.63 -6.00
N SER A 191 6.20 14.26 -4.79
CA SER A 191 7.05 14.33 -3.60
C SER A 191 7.79 13.02 -3.31
N THR A 192 8.89 13.11 -2.57
CA THR A 192 9.61 11.93 -2.06
C THR A 192 8.74 11.07 -1.16
N GLU A 193 7.80 11.68 -0.40
CA GLU A 193 6.82 10.96 0.41
C GLU A 193 5.97 10.02 -0.44
N GLU A 194 5.34 10.55 -1.51
CA GLU A 194 4.45 9.75 -2.36
C GLU A 194 5.20 8.66 -3.11
N TYR A 195 6.39 8.97 -3.64
CA TYR A 195 7.25 7.96 -4.27
C TYR A 195 7.67 6.86 -3.30
N ALA A 196 8.03 7.21 -2.06
CA ALA A 196 8.37 6.24 -1.02
C ALA A 196 7.20 5.28 -0.74
N VAL A 197 6.00 5.81 -0.63
CA VAL A 197 4.78 5.03 -0.37
C VAL A 197 4.44 4.12 -1.55
N ILE A 198 4.53 4.60 -2.79
CA ILE A 198 4.31 3.79 -4.00
C ILE A 198 5.33 2.64 -4.07
N LEU A 199 6.60 2.92 -3.78
CA LEU A 199 7.66 1.90 -3.73
C LEU A 199 7.37 0.85 -2.65
N ALA A 200 6.97 1.29 -1.45
CA ALA A 200 6.66 0.38 -0.35
C ALA A 200 5.45 -0.52 -0.67
N ALA A 201 4.36 0.05 -1.19
CA ALA A 201 3.17 -0.69 -1.61
C ALA A 201 3.50 -1.73 -2.69
N SER A 202 4.32 -1.33 -3.67
CA SER A 202 4.70 -2.17 -4.81
C SER A 202 5.64 -3.31 -4.40
N LEU A 203 6.64 -3.02 -3.55
CA LEU A 203 7.54 -4.04 -2.99
C LEU A 203 6.79 -5.03 -2.11
N ALA A 204 5.86 -4.53 -1.27
CA ALA A 204 5.05 -5.38 -0.44
C ALA A 204 4.20 -6.33 -1.29
N ASN A 205 3.53 -5.81 -2.31
CA ASN A 205 2.72 -6.64 -3.21
C ASN A 205 3.56 -7.68 -3.95
N GLN A 206 4.69 -7.29 -4.54
CA GLN A 206 5.59 -8.20 -5.24
C GLN A 206 6.08 -9.32 -4.32
N THR A 207 6.52 -9.00 -3.11
CA THR A 207 7.06 -9.96 -2.14
C THR A 207 5.98 -10.91 -1.62
N LEU A 208 4.75 -10.41 -1.40
CA LEU A 208 3.61 -11.25 -1.02
C LEU A 208 3.20 -12.22 -2.14
N LEU A 209 3.30 -11.81 -3.41
CA LEU A 209 3.09 -12.70 -4.57
C LEU A 209 4.15 -13.81 -4.63
N GLU A 210 5.36 -13.56 -4.15
CA GLU A 210 6.42 -14.57 -3.97
C GLU A 210 6.20 -15.46 -2.74
N ASN A 211 5.04 -15.34 -2.05
CA ASN A 211 4.69 -16.08 -0.83
C ASN A 211 5.66 -15.86 0.35
N ARG A 212 6.30 -14.69 0.42
CA ARG A 212 7.15 -14.27 1.53
C ARG A 212 6.36 -13.42 2.53
N ALA A 213 6.75 -13.45 3.80
CA ALA A 213 6.17 -12.57 4.81
C ALA A 213 6.74 -11.14 4.66
N VAL A 214 5.86 -10.15 4.78
CA VAL A 214 6.22 -8.72 4.67
C VAL A 214 5.73 -7.97 5.88
N GLY A 215 6.62 -7.20 6.50
CA GLY A 215 6.32 -6.20 7.53
C GLY A 215 6.59 -4.80 7.00
N LEU A 216 5.95 -3.81 7.61
CA LEU A 216 6.11 -2.39 7.33
C LEU A 216 6.40 -1.65 8.63
N ALA A 217 7.34 -0.72 8.56
CA ALA A 217 7.57 0.27 9.61
C ALA A 217 7.70 1.65 8.96
N ALA A 218 6.72 2.51 9.20
CA ALA A 218 6.69 3.87 8.69
C ALA A 218 6.76 4.84 9.88
N TYR A 219 7.81 5.64 9.92
CA TYR A 219 8.06 6.61 10.98
C TYR A 219 7.74 8.01 10.46
N GLY A 220 6.53 8.44 10.70
CA GLY A 220 5.99 9.72 10.24
C GLY A 220 4.92 10.21 11.20
N SER A 221 3.87 10.82 10.66
CA SER A 221 2.67 11.20 11.38
C SER A 221 1.49 10.36 10.92
N ALA A 222 0.59 10.06 11.83
CA ALA A 222 -0.68 9.39 11.57
C ALA A 222 -1.85 10.27 12.04
N PRO A 223 -3.03 10.16 11.41
CA PRO A 223 -4.21 10.88 11.87
C PRO A 223 -4.56 10.46 13.30
N SER A 224 -4.81 11.44 14.16
CA SER A 224 -5.30 11.24 15.52
C SER A 224 -6.83 11.30 15.54
N PRO A 225 -7.49 10.64 16.49
CA PRO A 225 -8.92 10.80 16.72
C PRO A 225 -9.36 12.25 16.96
N ASN A 226 -8.45 13.11 17.40
CA ASN A 226 -8.70 14.53 17.66
C ASN A 226 -8.41 15.42 16.44
N GLY A 227 -8.08 14.85 15.28
CA GLY A 227 -7.84 15.59 14.05
C GLY A 227 -6.39 16.08 13.83
N ASP A 228 -5.62 16.26 14.90
CA ASP A 228 -4.23 16.71 14.78
C ASP A 228 -3.29 15.57 14.46
N PRO A 229 -2.43 15.68 13.42
CA PRO A 229 -1.44 14.65 13.10
C PRO A 229 -0.48 14.44 14.27
N GLN A 230 -0.36 13.23 14.76
CA GLN A 230 0.60 12.90 15.82
C GLN A 230 1.78 12.13 15.24
N PRO A 231 3.03 12.43 15.69
CA PRO A 231 4.20 11.67 15.30
C PRO A 231 4.16 10.30 15.97
N LEU A 232 3.61 9.32 15.27
CA LEU A 232 3.48 7.95 15.74
C LEU A 232 4.04 6.97 14.69
N PRO A 233 4.87 6.00 15.11
CA PRO A 233 5.30 4.94 14.20
C PRO A 233 4.12 4.02 13.85
N THR A 234 3.94 3.79 12.56
CA THR A 234 3.00 2.80 12.05
C THR A 234 3.73 1.51 11.76
N ILE A 235 3.51 0.47 12.58
CA ILE A 235 4.22 -0.80 12.46
C ILE A 235 3.23 -1.91 12.14
N VAL A 236 3.45 -2.61 11.02
CA VAL A 236 2.72 -3.81 10.62
C VAL A 236 3.68 -4.99 10.66
N MET A 237 3.45 -5.94 11.57
CA MET A 237 4.33 -7.11 11.75
C MET A 237 4.31 -8.02 10.52
N PRO A 238 5.43 -8.71 10.20
CA PRO A 238 5.52 -9.55 9.01
C PRO A 238 4.52 -10.71 9.04
N GLN A 239 3.73 -10.83 7.98
CA GLN A 239 2.81 -11.93 7.74
C GLN A 239 2.75 -12.23 6.24
N LYS A 240 2.27 -13.43 5.87
CA LYS A 240 2.03 -13.86 4.49
C LYS A 240 0.57 -13.68 4.10
N GLY A 241 0.32 -13.68 2.80
CA GLY A 241 -1.03 -13.77 2.24
C GLY A 241 -1.68 -12.42 1.94
N ARG A 242 -2.84 -12.49 1.27
CA ARG A 242 -3.55 -11.30 0.76
C ARG A 242 -4.01 -10.33 1.84
N ALA A 243 -4.42 -10.85 3.00
CA ALA A 243 -4.87 -10.01 4.12
C ALA A 243 -3.76 -9.06 4.60
N GLN A 244 -2.50 -9.51 4.56
CA GLN A 244 -1.35 -8.68 4.91
C GLN A 244 -1.16 -7.53 3.92
N GLY A 245 -1.37 -7.79 2.63
CA GLY A 245 -1.32 -6.74 1.60
C GLY A 245 -2.31 -5.62 1.88
N TRP A 246 -3.55 -5.95 2.25
CA TRP A 246 -4.56 -4.96 2.62
C TRP A 246 -4.18 -4.16 3.86
N ARG A 247 -3.64 -4.79 4.91
CA ARG A 247 -3.17 -4.09 6.11
C ARG A 247 -2.04 -3.10 5.81
N ILE A 248 -1.11 -3.50 4.93
CA ILE A 248 -0.01 -2.63 4.52
C ILE A 248 -0.54 -1.45 3.68
N LEU A 249 -1.45 -1.70 2.74
CA LEU A 249 -2.05 -0.63 1.94
C LEU A 249 -2.85 0.35 2.79
N GLU A 250 -3.61 -0.14 3.79
CA GLU A 250 -4.35 0.68 4.75
C GLU A 250 -3.41 1.59 5.56
N ALA A 251 -2.34 1.02 6.09
CA ALA A 251 -1.30 1.76 6.80
C ALA A 251 -0.67 2.84 5.90
N LEU A 252 -0.31 2.46 4.66
CA LEU A 252 0.29 3.37 3.69
C LEU A 252 -0.67 4.45 3.18
N ALA A 253 -1.97 4.20 3.18
CA ALA A 253 -2.96 5.20 2.80
C ALA A 253 -3.01 6.37 3.78
N THR A 254 -2.82 6.11 5.06
CA THR A 254 -3.04 7.11 6.11
C THR A 254 -1.77 7.76 6.65
N VAL A 255 -0.61 7.09 6.55
CA VAL A 255 0.65 7.65 7.05
C VAL A 255 1.11 8.84 6.21
N ARG A 256 1.65 9.89 6.88
CA ARG A 256 2.17 11.11 6.27
C ARG A 256 3.59 11.39 6.75
N ALA A 257 4.34 12.14 5.97
CA ALA A 257 5.58 12.71 6.44
C ALA A 257 5.30 13.64 7.62
N GLY A 258 6.13 13.59 8.65
CA GLY A 258 5.95 14.41 9.85
C GLY A 258 6.75 13.91 11.03
N GLY A 259 6.88 14.78 12.04
CA GLY A 259 7.67 14.51 13.22
C GLY A 259 9.18 14.68 12.99
N ASN A 260 9.94 14.32 14.00
CA ASN A 260 11.41 14.31 13.99
C ASN A 260 11.86 12.87 14.31
N TRP A 261 12.07 12.09 13.25
CA TRP A 261 12.43 10.69 13.32
C TRP A 261 13.76 10.42 12.59
N PRO A 262 14.90 10.89 13.14
CA PRO A 262 16.20 10.64 12.49
C PRO A 262 16.39 9.14 12.23
N LEU A 263 16.84 8.81 11.03
CA LEU A 263 16.88 7.44 10.54
C LEU A 263 17.78 6.51 11.36
N ASP A 264 18.82 7.01 11.99
CA ASP A 264 19.68 6.28 12.93
C ASP A 264 18.91 5.81 14.16
N ARG A 265 18.00 6.65 14.69
CA ARG A 265 17.09 6.29 15.78
C ARG A 265 16.10 5.24 15.34
N VAL A 266 15.47 5.42 14.18
CA VAL A 266 14.51 4.46 13.60
C VAL A 266 15.14 3.08 13.46
N LEU A 267 16.34 2.99 12.87
CA LEU A 267 17.07 1.74 12.69
C LEU A 267 17.45 1.10 14.03
N SER A 268 17.80 1.92 15.02
CA SER A 268 18.14 1.44 16.38
C SER A 268 16.92 0.83 17.08
N GLU A 269 15.75 1.45 16.96
CA GLU A 269 14.49 0.92 17.50
C GLU A 269 14.06 -0.36 16.78
N MET A 270 14.15 -0.37 15.43
CA MET A 270 13.81 -1.54 14.60
C MET A 270 14.74 -2.73 14.83
N ASN A 271 15.95 -2.50 15.35
CA ASN A 271 16.96 -3.53 15.54
C ASN A 271 16.47 -4.73 16.37
N ARG A 272 15.48 -4.56 17.26
CA ARG A 272 14.87 -5.64 18.04
C ARG A 272 13.96 -6.54 17.21
N ASN A 273 13.34 -5.99 16.17
CA ASN A 273 12.37 -6.68 15.32
C ASN A 273 13.06 -7.41 14.13
N LEU A 274 14.33 -7.07 13.87
CA LEU A 274 15.10 -7.64 12.77
C LEU A 274 15.80 -8.91 13.20
N GLY A 275 15.27 -10.06 12.77
CA GLY A 275 15.84 -11.39 13.01
C GLY A 275 16.92 -11.78 12.00
N ARG A 276 17.60 -12.90 12.27
CA ARG A 276 18.58 -13.47 11.35
C ARG A 276 17.89 -13.93 10.04
N GLY A 277 18.50 -13.61 8.90
CA GLY A 277 17.95 -13.96 7.59
C GLY A 277 16.86 -13.00 7.09
N THR A 278 16.53 -11.97 7.86
CA THR A 278 15.59 -10.91 7.44
C THR A 278 16.20 -10.09 6.30
N THR A 279 15.41 -9.76 5.30
CA THR A 279 15.71 -8.74 4.29
C THR A 279 15.17 -7.40 4.79
N LEU A 280 15.97 -6.35 4.77
CA LEU A 280 15.56 -4.99 5.13
C LEU A 280 15.58 -4.11 3.88
N ALA A 281 14.41 -3.66 3.43
CA ALA A 281 14.30 -2.63 2.40
C ALA A 281 14.09 -1.27 3.08
N LEU A 282 15.11 -0.41 2.99
CA LEU A 282 15.06 0.93 3.54
C LEU A 282 14.78 1.92 2.42
N ILE A 283 13.69 2.68 2.53
CA ILE A 283 13.29 3.70 1.56
C ILE A 283 13.47 5.07 2.22
N THR A 284 14.39 5.88 1.70
CA THR A 284 14.76 7.16 2.32
C THR A 284 15.20 8.19 1.28
N PRO A 285 14.84 9.47 1.43
CA PRO A 285 15.44 10.59 0.70
C PRO A 285 16.69 11.14 1.40
N SER A 286 17.03 10.67 2.61
CA SER A 286 18.15 11.17 3.40
C SER A 286 19.50 10.80 2.78
N CYS A 287 20.23 11.80 2.31
CA CYS A 287 21.60 11.67 1.82
C CYS A 287 22.68 11.80 2.93
N SER A 288 22.26 11.93 4.18
CA SER A 288 23.19 11.99 5.33
C SER A 288 23.90 10.65 5.55
N SER A 289 25.18 10.66 5.82
CA SER A 289 25.95 9.45 6.17
C SER A 289 25.76 9.00 7.63
N GLY A 290 25.16 9.84 8.49
CA GLY A 290 25.07 9.59 9.93
C GLY A 290 24.31 8.32 10.30
N TRP A 291 23.27 7.98 9.58
CA TRP A 291 22.46 6.78 9.84
C TRP A 291 23.07 5.46 9.35
N VAL A 292 24.08 5.53 8.45
CA VAL A 292 24.67 4.32 7.83
C VAL A 292 25.32 3.41 8.87
N ALA A 293 25.91 3.99 9.91
CA ALA A 293 26.51 3.23 11.01
C ALA A 293 25.47 2.37 11.76
N ALA A 294 24.19 2.80 11.79
CA ALA A 294 23.11 2.06 12.44
C ALA A 294 22.70 0.77 11.68
N LEU A 295 23.15 0.59 10.44
CA LEU A 295 22.96 -0.67 9.69
C LEU A 295 23.94 -1.77 10.14
N LEU A 296 25.07 -1.43 10.73
CA LEU A 296 26.12 -2.41 11.07
C LEU A 296 25.66 -3.45 12.09
N PRO A 297 24.97 -3.10 13.20
CA PRO A 297 24.49 -4.09 14.16
C PRO A 297 23.52 -5.13 13.56
N PRO A 298 22.48 -4.77 12.80
CA PRO A 298 21.62 -5.77 12.14
C PRO A 298 22.37 -6.59 11.09
N MET A 299 23.28 -6.00 10.29
CA MET A 299 24.07 -6.73 9.31
C MET A 299 24.94 -7.81 9.96
N ARG A 300 25.58 -7.51 11.10
CA ARG A 300 26.36 -8.50 11.87
C ARG A 300 25.54 -9.68 12.37
N ARG A 301 24.22 -9.49 12.53
CA ARG A 301 23.28 -10.56 12.91
C ARG A 301 22.74 -11.33 11.71
N GLY A 302 23.13 -10.97 10.47
CA GLY A 302 22.71 -11.64 9.25
C GLY A 302 21.44 -11.05 8.62
N VAL A 303 21.11 -9.79 8.91
CA VAL A 303 20.12 -9.02 8.18
C VAL A 303 20.76 -8.53 6.87
N ALA A 304 20.05 -8.64 5.76
CA ALA A 304 20.46 -8.17 4.45
C ALA A 304 19.77 -6.85 4.11
N PRO A 305 20.39 -5.69 4.33
CA PRO A 305 19.80 -4.41 3.95
C PRO A 305 19.91 -4.16 2.45
N THR A 306 18.94 -3.46 1.91
CA THR A 306 18.94 -2.83 0.59
C THR A 306 18.38 -1.43 0.75
N VAL A 307 19.00 -0.44 0.16
CA VAL A 307 18.60 0.96 0.27
C VAL A 307 17.98 1.41 -1.06
N LEU A 308 16.78 1.93 -1.00
CA LEU A 308 16.09 2.63 -2.08
C LEU A 308 16.22 4.12 -1.76
N LEU A 309 17.18 4.77 -2.38
CA LEU A 309 17.48 6.17 -2.15
C LEU A 309 16.70 7.02 -3.15
N LEU A 310 15.77 7.82 -2.64
CA LEU A 310 15.09 8.83 -3.43
C LEU A 310 16.06 10.01 -3.57
N ASP A 311 16.48 10.35 -4.80
CA ASP A 311 17.43 11.45 -5.02
C ASP A 311 16.76 12.81 -4.77
N PRO A 312 17.00 13.47 -3.64
CA PRO A 312 16.28 14.68 -3.27
C PRO A 312 16.48 15.82 -4.29
N ILE A 313 17.60 15.86 -4.98
CA ILE A 313 17.86 16.90 -6.01
C ILE A 313 16.85 16.79 -7.13
N SER A 314 16.50 15.58 -7.56
CA SER A 314 15.52 15.38 -8.61
C SER A 314 14.10 15.85 -8.23
N PHE A 315 13.80 15.93 -6.93
CA PHE A 315 12.55 16.43 -6.37
C PHE A 315 12.62 17.90 -5.92
N GLY A 316 13.71 18.62 -6.27
CA GLY A 316 13.88 20.03 -5.89
C GLY A 316 14.42 20.26 -4.48
N GLY A 317 14.90 19.22 -3.81
CA GLY A 317 15.57 19.29 -2.51
C GLY A 317 17.09 19.38 -2.62
N GLU A 318 17.77 19.19 -1.50
CA GLU A 318 19.23 19.22 -1.38
C GLU A 318 19.79 17.87 -0.97
N GLY A 319 20.99 17.52 -1.46
CA GLY A 319 21.69 16.29 -1.07
C GLY A 319 22.69 15.81 -2.10
N ASN A 320 23.36 14.70 -1.79
CA ASN A 320 24.31 14.06 -2.70
C ASN A 320 24.13 12.53 -2.66
N ALA A 321 23.20 12.05 -3.49
CA ALA A 321 22.90 10.62 -3.61
C ALA A 321 24.11 9.80 -4.03
N GLY A 322 24.99 10.34 -4.89
CA GLY A 322 26.21 9.67 -5.36
C GLY A 322 27.23 9.40 -4.25
N ALA A 323 27.43 10.35 -3.34
CA ALA A 323 28.34 10.16 -2.21
C ALA A 323 27.84 9.06 -1.25
N LEU A 324 26.53 9.04 -0.97
CA LEU A 324 25.93 8.03 -0.09
C LEU A 324 25.96 6.64 -0.73
N THR A 325 25.63 6.51 -2.02
CA THR A 325 25.69 5.22 -2.73
C THR A 325 27.12 4.65 -2.76
N GLY A 326 28.13 5.49 -2.93
CA GLY A 326 29.55 5.10 -2.82
C GLY A 326 29.87 4.54 -1.43
N LEU A 327 29.41 5.19 -0.35
CA LEU A 327 29.59 4.71 1.02
C LEU A 327 28.90 3.36 1.26
N LEU A 328 27.64 3.22 0.79
CA LEU A 328 26.88 1.97 0.91
C LEU A 328 27.55 0.83 0.13
N ALA A 329 28.08 1.09 -1.06
CA ALA A 329 28.80 0.12 -1.87
C ALA A 329 30.07 -0.39 -1.15
N ASN A 330 30.81 0.49 -0.49
CA ASN A 330 32.01 0.11 0.32
C ASN A 330 31.63 -0.81 1.50
N LEU A 331 30.41 -0.70 2.01
CA LEU A 331 29.88 -1.58 3.07
C LEU A 331 29.21 -2.87 2.52
N GLY A 332 29.17 -3.04 1.19
CA GLY A 332 28.49 -4.15 0.55
C GLY A 332 26.97 -4.08 0.64
N VAL A 333 26.39 -2.90 0.86
CA VAL A 333 24.94 -2.67 0.91
C VAL A 333 24.44 -2.28 -0.48
N PRO A 334 23.60 -3.12 -1.13
CA PRO A 334 22.98 -2.76 -2.38
C PRO A 334 22.14 -1.49 -2.25
N SER A 335 22.27 -0.59 -3.21
CA SER A 335 21.49 0.63 -3.26
C SER A 335 20.95 0.90 -4.67
N HIS A 336 19.73 1.44 -4.73
CA HIS A 336 19.07 1.85 -5.95
C HIS A 336 18.68 3.31 -5.83
N VAL A 337 19.08 4.14 -6.78
CA VAL A 337 18.71 5.55 -6.81
C VAL A 337 17.41 5.69 -7.61
N ILE A 338 16.44 6.33 -7.01
CA ILE A 338 15.13 6.61 -7.58
C ILE A 338 15.05 8.12 -7.83
N VAL A 339 14.73 8.50 -9.05
CA VAL A 339 14.60 9.91 -9.45
C VAL A 339 13.15 10.24 -9.77
N GLN A 340 12.79 11.51 -9.67
CA GLN A 340 11.49 12.01 -10.09
C GLN A 340 11.23 11.68 -11.56
N GLY A 341 9.96 11.41 -11.91
CA GLY A 341 9.58 11.07 -13.28
C GLY A 341 9.91 9.63 -13.69
N MET A 342 10.32 8.76 -12.77
CA MET A 342 10.50 7.34 -13.07
C MET A 342 9.19 6.73 -13.57
N PRO A 343 9.18 6.02 -14.73
CA PRO A 343 7.94 5.49 -15.28
C PRO A 343 7.45 4.28 -14.47
N PHE A 344 6.58 4.50 -13.53
CA PHE A 344 5.85 3.45 -12.85
C PHE A 344 4.66 3.00 -13.71
N ARG A 345 4.57 1.70 -14.02
CA ARG A 345 3.42 1.13 -14.71
C ARG A 345 2.44 0.58 -13.67
N PRO A 346 1.22 1.12 -13.55
CA PRO A 346 0.26 0.62 -12.58
C PRO A 346 -0.09 -0.84 -12.88
N ILE A 347 -0.08 -1.69 -11.85
CA ILE A 347 -0.48 -3.10 -11.93
C ILE A 347 -2.01 -3.20 -11.85
N VAL A 348 -2.62 -2.31 -11.08
CA VAL A 348 -4.07 -2.30 -10.89
C VAL A 348 -4.71 -1.56 -12.05
N ARG A 349 -5.37 -2.28 -12.93
CA ARG A 349 -6.23 -1.69 -13.97
C ARG A 349 -7.49 -1.15 -13.31
N HIS A 350 -7.99 -0.04 -13.82
CA HIS A 350 -9.20 0.62 -13.35
C HIS A 350 -10.32 -0.39 -13.04
N LYS A 351 -10.87 -0.32 -11.83
CA LYS A 351 -12.10 -1.01 -11.52
C LYS A 351 -13.17 -0.45 -12.46
N ARG A 352 -13.89 -1.32 -13.13
CA ARG A 352 -15.09 -0.95 -13.87
C ARG A 352 -16.02 -0.17 -12.93
N THR A 353 -16.30 1.08 -13.23
CA THR A 353 -17.27 1.93 -12.56
C THR A 353 -18.69 1.61 -13.07
N GLY A 354 -19.16 0.41 -12.81
CA GLY A 354 -20.51 -0.02 -13.18
C GLY A 354 -20.88 -1.29 -12.44
N PRO A 355 -22.17 -1.58 -12.30
CA PRO A 355 -22.60 -2.89 -11.82
C PRO A 355 -22.03 -3.96 -12.76
N PRO A 356 -21.60 -5.12 -12.22
CA PRO A 356 -21.09 -6.20 -13.04
C PRO A 356 -22.12 -6.56 -14.13
N GLU A 357 -21.67 -6.56 -15.38
CA GLU A 357 -22.50 -7.05 -16.48
C GLU A 357 -22.57 -8.57 -16.43
N TYR A 358 -23.75 -9.09 -16.18
CA TYR A 358 -24.02 -10.50 -16.20
C TYR A 358 -24.62 -10.90 -17.56
N LYS A 359 -23.98 -11.83 -18.27
CA LYS A 359 -24.56 -12.48 -19.46
C LYS A 359 -25.12 -13.84 -19.09
N VAL A 360 -26.37 -14.07 -19.48
CA VAL A 360 -26.96 -15.40 -19.43
C VAL A 360 -26.50 -16.16 -20.67
N LEU A 361 -25.71 -17.23 -20.47
CA LEU A 361 -25.31 -18.09 -21.59
C LEU A 361 -26.52 -18.84 -22.14
N PRO A 362 -26.79 -18.72 -23.45
CA PRO A 362 -27.90 -19.46 -24.07
C PRO A 362 -27.64 -20.97 -23.96
N GLY A 363 -28.57 -21.68 -23.34
CA GLY A 363 -28.54 -23.15 -23.24
C GLY A 363 -28.36 -23.74 -21.86
N PHE A 364 -27.82 -23.01 -20.86
CA PHE A 364 -27.55 -23.58 -19.53
C PHE A 364 -28.09 -22.77 -18.35
N GLY A 365 -28.75 -21.64 -18.57
CA GLY A 365 -29.30 -20.80 -17.48
C GLY A 365 -28.22 -20.33 -16.47
N ARG A 366 -26.95 -20.44 -16.77
CA ARG A 366 -25.86 -19.94 -15.93
C ARG A 366 -25.61 -18.47 -16.21
N VAL A 367 -25.64 -17.69 -15.15
CA VAL A 367 -25.24 -16.30 -15.15
C VAL A 367 -23.74 -16.25 -14.96
N VAL A 368 -23.00 -15.67 -15.90
CA VAL A 368 -21.55 -15.51 -15.85
C VAL A 368 -21.24 -14.02 -15.85
N GLU A 369 -20.37 -13.60 -14.94
CA GLU A 369 -19.81 -12.25 -14.93
C GLU A 369 -18.87 -12.10 -16.14
N VAL A 370 -19.10 -11.04 -16.93
CA VAL A 370 -18.27 -10.78 -18.11
C VAL A 370 -17.02 -10.03 -17.67
N GLU A 371 -15.89 -10.73 -17.60
CA GLU A 371 -14.56 -10.12 -17.53
C GLU A 371 -14.12 -9.75 -18.96
N GLU A 372 -13.92 -8.46 -19.24
CA GLU A 372 -13.16 -7.96 -20.40
C GLU A 372 -11.75 -7.58 -20.02
#